data_2023f561cf8cbfc34e6d014cf1a15328
#
_entry.id   2023f561cf8cbfc34e6d014cf1a15328
#
_cell.length_a   1.000
_cell.length_b   1.000
_cell.length_c   1.000
_cell.angle_alpha   90.00
_cell.angle_beta   90.00
_cell.angle_gamma   90.00
#
_symmetry.space_group_name_H-M   'P 1'
#
loop_
_entity.id
_entity.type
_entity.pdbx_description
1 polymer ?
#
loop_
_entity_poly.entity_id
_entity_poly.type
_entity_poly.pdbx_seq_one_letter_code
_entity_poly.pdbx_strand_id
1 'polypeptide(L)'
;ITTHNFFSMFKSLSLKVIIFGFIFTFFSSFGQSFFLGLFNSSIRETLSISHGQFGSIYASATLLSSFILIWIGKKIDDMNISKFAFYVVVLLSISSFLFSKISSIVFLFIAIFLMRLSGQGLMSHAASTTISRYFEKSRGKALSTSWLGLSSAEFVMPLTIVFLLTFI
;
A
#
# COMPACT_ATOMS: atom_id res chain seq x y z
N ILE A 1 36.54 19.78 13.24
CA ILE A 1 35.83 18.51 12.92
C ILE A 1 34.33 18.80 13.11
N THR A 2 33.50 19.24 12.09
CA THR A 2 32.10 18.97 12.52
C THR A 2 30.99 19.46 11.60
N THR A 3 31.16 20.50 10.84
CA THR A 3 30.08 20.98 9.96
C THR A 3 29.88 20.06 8.74
N HIS A 4 30.95 19.58 8.14
CA HIS A 4 30.90 18.71 6.97
C HIS A 4 30.27 17.33 7.30
N ASN A 5 30.58 16.76 8.46
CA ASN A 5 30.02 15.49 8.92
C ASN A 5 28.54 15.61 9.29
N PHE A 6 28.13 16.73 9.88
CA PHE A 6 26.73 17.00 10.21
C PHE A 6 25.87 17.14 8.96
N PHE A 7 26.33 17.90 7.96
CA PHE A 7 25.62 18.05 6.68
C PHE A 7 25.51 16.75 5.90
N SER A 8 26.57 15.93 5.89
CA SER A 8 26.56 14.63 5.20
C SER A 8 25.63 13.64 5.90
N MET A 9 25.59 13.65 7.22
CA MET A 9 24.68 12.81 8.01
C MET A 9 23.20 13.22 7.81
N PHE A 10 22.91 14.52 7.80
CA PHE A 10 21.55 15.04 7.53
C PHE A 10 21.10 14.70 6.11
N LYS A 11 21.97 14.84 5.12
CA LYS A 11 21.68 14.47 3.71
C LYS A 11 21.45 12.97 3.58
N SER A 12 22.23 12.14 4.26
CA SER A 12 22.04 10.69 4.28
C SER A 12 20.73 10.27 4.94
N LEU A 13 20.35 10.91 6.06
CA LEU A 13 19.10 10.61 6.75
C LEU A 13 17.88 11.05 5.93
N SER A 14 17.93 12.23 5.30
CA SER A 14 16.88 12.71 4.40
C SER A 14 16.64 11.77 3.23
N LEU A 15 17.71 11.25 2.64
CA LEU A 15 17.61 10.29 1.55
C LEU A 15 16.96 8.97 2.00
N LYS A 16 17.33 8.46 3.17
CA LYS A 16 16.72 7.22 3.73
C LYS A 16 15.23 7.38 3.97
N VAL A 17 14.78 8.54 4.46
CA VAL A 17 13.36 8.82 4.69
C VAL A 17 12.60 8.91 3.37
N ILE A 18 13.16 9.52 2.33
CA ILE A 18 12.55 9.56 0.99
C ILE A 18 12.49 8.16 0.37
N ILE A 19 13.55 7.36 0.49
CA ILE A 19 13.57 5.97 0.00
C ILE A 19 12.50 5.13 0.73
N PHE A 20 12.39 5.28 2.04
CA PHE A 20 11.32 4.64 2.81
C PHE A 20 9.94 5.01 2.27
N GLY A 21 9.68 6.31 2.06
CA GLY A 21 8.43 6.79 1.49
C GLY A 21 8.16 6.22 0.09
N PHE A 22 9.17 6.20 -0.78
CA PHE A 22 9.08 5.64 -2.12
C PHE A 22 8.75 4.14 -2.09
N ILE A 23 9.45 3.35 -1.28
CA ILE A 23 9.22 1.90 -1.14
C ILE A 23 7.80 1.65 -0.61
N PHE A 24 7.36 2.37 0.41
CA PHE A 24 6.04 2.19 0.99
C PHE A 24 4.92 2.57 0.03
N THR A 25 5.06 3.65 -0.73
CA THR A 25 4.08 4.03 -1.77
C THR A 25 4.12 3.05 -2.94
N PHE A 26 5.28 2.53 -3.33
CA PHE A 26 5.40 1.50 -4.36
C PHE A 26 4.62 0.24 -3.95
N PHE A 27 4.86 -0.30 -2.76
CA PHE A 27 4.18 -1.50 -2.29
C PHE A 27 2.72 -1.26 -1.85
N SER A 28 2.30 -0.01 -1.63
CA SER A 28 0.88 0.32 -1.44
C SER A 28 0.03 -0.04 -2.67
N SER A 29 0.67 -0.20 -3.82
CA SER A 29 0.05 -0.61 -5.09
C SER A 29 -0.74 -1.91 -4.99
N PHE A 30 -0.32 -2.87 -4.16
CA PHE A 30 -1.04 -4.12 -3.94
C PHE A 30 -2.47 -3.92 -3.42
N GLY A 31 -2.73 -2.83 -2.68
CA GLY A 31 -4.07 -2.47 -2.23
C GLY A 31 -4.82 -1.53 -3.18
N GLN A 32 -4.24 -1.09 -4.27
CA GLN A 32 -4.84 -0.14 -5.20
C GLN A 32 -5.80 -0.80 -6.19
N SER A 33 -6.72 0.02 -6.72
CA SER A 33 -7.77 -0.46 -7.62
C SER A 33 -7.22 -1.03 -8.93
N PHE A 34 -6.15 -0.44 -9.47
CA PHE A 34 -5.54 -0.92 -10.70
C PHE A 34 -4.96 -2.33 -10.54
N PHE A 35 -4.34 -2.63 -9.39
CA PHE A 35 -3.78 -3.96 -9.12
C PHE A 35 -4.88 -5.01 -8.91
N LEU A 36 -5.84 -4.72 -8.04
CA LEU A 36 -6.96 -5.64 -7.76
C LEU A 36 -7.83 -5.87 -9.01
N GLY A 37 -7.94 -4.85 -9.85
CA GLY A 37 -8.67 -4.91 -11.13
C GLY A 37 -8.11 -5.91 -12.13
N LEU A 38 -6.80 -6.19 -12.10
CA LEU A 38 -6.16 -7.16 -12.99
C LEU A 38 -6.72 -8.59 -12.81
N PHE A 39 -7.19 -8.90 -11.61
CA PHE A 39 -7.72 -10.23 -11.26
C PHE A 39 -9.25 -10.31 -11.32
N ASN A 40 -9.94 -9.22 -11.68
CA ASN A 40 -11.41 -9.13 -11.64
C ASN A 40 -12.09 -10.23 -12.46
N SER A 41 -11.70 -10.44 -13.73
CA SER A 41 -12.31 -11.45 -14.58
C SER A 41 -12.09 -12.86 -14.02
N SER A 42 -10.86 -13.20 -13.67
CA SER A 42 -10.52 -14.52 -13.13
C SER A 42 -11.26 -14.83 -11.83
N ILE A 43 -11.37 -13.85 -10.93
CA ILE A 43 -12.10 -14.02 -9.66
C ILE A 43 -13.59 -14.23 -9.93
N ARG A 44 -14.19 -13.45 -10.83
CA ARG A 44 -15.62 -13.58 -11.15
C ARG A 44 -15.93 -14.91 -11.81
N GLU A 45 -15.09 -15.38 -12.70
CA GLU A 45 -15.21 -16.69 -13.33
C GLU A 45 -15.10 -17.81 -12.28
N THR A 46 -14.09 -17.76 -11.43
CA THR A 46 -13.86 -18.77 -10.38
C THR A 46 -15.04 -18.86 -9.39
N LEU A 47 -15.60 -17.71 -9.00
CA LEU A 47 -16.68 -17.64 -8.02
C LEU A 47 -18.09 -17.64 -8.67
N SER A 48 -18.17 -17.64 -10.01
CA SER A 48 -19.43 -17.53 -10.76
C SER A 48 -20.28 -16.34 -10.35
N ILE A 49 -19.65 -15.17 -10.14
CA ILE A 49 -20.33 -13.94 -9.73
C ILE A 49 -20.37 -12.92 -10.87
N SER A 50 -21.44 -12.09 -10.85
CA SER A 50 -21.60 -11.01 -11.83
C SER A 50 -20.68 -9.82 -11.57
N HIS A 51 -20.55 -8.93 -12.56
CA HIS A 51 -19.84 -7.66 -12.42
C HIS A 51 -20.38 -6.79 -11.27
N GLY A 52 -21.71 -6.73 -11.15
CA GLY A 52 -22.37 -5.96 -10.08
C GLY A 52 -22.11 -6.54 -8.70
N GLN A 53 -22.11 -7.86 -8.55
CA GLN A 53 -21.79 -8.54 -7.29
C GLN A 53 -20.33 -8.27 -6.88
N PHE A 54 -19.38 -8.42 -7.81
CA PHE A 54 -18.00 -8.08 -7.53
C PHE A 54 -17.84 -6.62 -7.12
N GLY A 55 -18.45 -5.68 -7.86
CA GLY A 55 -18.43 -4.26 -7.56
C GLY A 55 -19.00 -3.93 -6.18
N SER A 56 -20.09 -4.57 -5.77
CA SER A 56 -20.71 -4.39 -4.46
C SER A 56 -19.82 -4.91 -3.32
N ILE A 57 -19.19 -6.08 -3.52
CA ILE A 57 -18.21 -6.65 -2.57
C ILE A 57 -17.02 -5.73 -2.43
N TYR A 58 -16.48 -5.28 -3.56
CA TYR A 58 -15.34 -4.36 -3.59
C TYR A 58 -15.64 -3.03 -2.89
N ALA A 59 -16.78 -2.42 -3.18
CA ALA A 59 -17.20 -1.15 -2.58
C ALA A 59 -17.38 -1.27 -1.08
N SER A 60 -18.10 -2.29 -0.61
CA SER A 60 -18.36 -2.52 0.82
C SER A 60 -17.06 -2.83 1.59
N ALA A 61 -16.18 -3.66 1.04
CA ALA A 61 -14.88 -3.95 1.64
C ALA A 61 -14.00 -2.69 1.73
N THR A 62 -14.02 -1.86 0.68
CA THR A 62 -13.29 -0.59 0.64
C THR A 62 -13.83 0.41 1.66
N LEU A 63 -15.14 0.55 1.77
CA LEU A 63 -15.77 1.41 2.78
C LEU A 63 -15.39 0.98 4.19
N LEU A 64 -15.53 -0.31 4.49
CA LEU A 64 -15.15 -0.85 5.80
C LEU A 64 -13.67 -0.60 6.11
N SER A 65 -12.78 -0.81 5.14
CA SER A 65 -11.34 -0.54 5.32
C SER A 65 -11.07 0.93 5.62
N SER A 66 -11.79 1.84 4.98
CA SER A 66 -11.66 3.28 5.21
C SER A 66 -12.12 3.69 6.61
N PHE A 67 -13.21 3.12 7.10
CA PHE A 67 -13.64 3.36 8.49
C PHE A 67 -12.60 2.86 9.49
N ILE A 68 -12.12 1.63 9.32
CA ILE A 68 -11.15 1.04 10.26
C ILE A 68 -9.81 1.77 10.20
N LEU A 69 -9.41 2.28 9.03
CA LEU A 69 -8.20 3.06 8.86
C LEU A 69 -8.17 4.30 9.79
N ILE A 70 -9.31 4.91 10.10
CA ILE A 70 -9.39 6.09 10.98
C ILE A 70 -8.83 5.77 12.37
N TRP A 71 -9.12 4.58 12.90
CA TRP A 71 -8.63 4.17 14.23
C TRP A 71 -7.23 3.57 14.19
N ILE A 72 -6.98 2.66 13.25
CA ILE A 72 -5.67 2.00 13.15
C ILE A 72 -4.60 3.01 12.70
N GLY A 73 -4.93 3.91 11.78
CA GLY A 73 -4.00 4.94 11.29
C GLY A 73 -3.47 5.84 12.40
N LYS A 74 -4.29 6.16 13.40
CA LYS A 74 -3.87 6.94 14.57
C LYS A 74 -2.78 6.28 15.41
N LYS A 75 -2.66 4.95 15.35
CA LYS A 75 -1.60 4.22 16.08
C LYS A 75 -0.19 4.62 15.68
N ILE A 76 0.00 5.21 14.51
CA ILE A 76 1.30 5.77 14.09
C ILE A 76 1.75 6.93 14.99
N ASP A 77 0.81 7.60 15.67
CA ASP A 77 1.11 8.71 16.60
C ASP A 77 1.64 8.20 17.94
N ASP A 78 1.21 7.02 18.35
CA ASP A 78 1.51 6.41 19.65
C ASP A 78 2.67 5.42 19.58
N MET A 79 3.06 4.98 18.38
CA MET A 79 4.06 3.93 18.18
C MET A 79 5.33 4.45 17.52
N ASN A 80 6.43 3.74 17.75
CA ASN A 80 7.63 3.94 16.94
C ASN A 80 7.34 3.59 15.48
N ILE A 81 7.74 4.48 14.56
CA ILE A 81 7.47 4.33 13.13
C ILE A 81 7.97 3.01 12.55
N SER A 82 9.11 2.50 13.02
CA SER A 82 9.66 1.23 12.55
C SER A 82 8.79 0.03 12.97
N LYS A 83 8.23 0.06 14.18
CA LYS A 83 7.28 -0.96 14.64
C LYS A 83 5.98 -0.90 13.85
N PHE A 84 5.45 0.30 13.66
CA PHE A 84 4.24 0.50 12.85
C PHE A 84 4.44 -0.03 11.42
N ALA A 85 5.55 0.38 10.79
CA ALA A 85 5.92 -0.07 9.44
C ALA A 85 6.03 -1.60 9.36
N PHE A 86 6.67 -2.23 10.34
CA PHE A 86 6.79 -3.68 10.41
C PHE A 86 5.42 -4.37 10.45
N TYR A 87 4.51 -3.93 11.31
CA TYR A 87 3.16 -4.51 11.40
C TYR A 87 2.37 -4.32 10.10
N VAL A 88 2.50 -3.16 9.45
CA VAL A 88 1.84 -2.89 8.17
C VAL A 88 2.36 -3.82 7.07
N VAL A 89 3.67 -4.04 6.98
CA VAL A 89 4.28 -4.97 6.02
C VAL A 89 3.82 -6.41 6.27
N VAL A 90 3.82 -6.85 7.52
CA VAL A 90 3.32 -8.18 7.91
C VAL A 90 1.84 -8.33 7.52
N LEU A 91 1.02 -7.32 7.81
CA LEU A 91 -0.40 -7.34 7.45
C LEU A 91 -0.59 -7.40 5.93
N LEU A 92 0.17 -6.63 5.16
CA LEU A 92 0.12 -6.66 3.69
C LEU A 92 0.53 -8.04 3.16
N SER A 93 1.57 -8.65 3.72
CA SER A 93 2.03 -10.00 3.32
C SER A 93 0.95 -11.06 3.58
N ILE A 94 0.32 -11.03 4.75
CA ILE A 94 -0.81 -11.91 5.08
C ILE A 94 -1.99 -11.66 4.14
N SER A 95 -2.33 -10.39 3.90
CA SER A 95 -3.42 -10.00 3.00
C SER A 95 -3.20 -10.51 1.58
N SER A 96 -1.97 -10.39 1.06
CA SER A 96 -1.60 -10.87 -0.28
C SER A 96 -1.69 -12.39 -0.36
N PHE A 97 -1.25 -13.09 0.68
CA PHE A 97 -1.39 -14.55 0.75
C PHE A 97 -2.86 -14.97 0.76
N LEU A 98 -3.69 -14.33 1.57
CA LEU A 98 -5.13 -14.59 1.60
C LEU A 98 -5.79 -14.28 0.25
N PHE A 99 -5.42 -13.18 -0.39
CA PHE A 99 -5.91 -12.83 -1.72
C PHE A 99 -5.60 -13.91 -2.76
N SER A 100 -4.45 -14.58 -2.66
CA SER A 100 -4.07 -15.69 -3.55
C SER A 100 -4.89 -16.97 -3.35
N LYS A 101 -5.65 -17.08 -2.25
CA LYS A 101 -6.42 -18.27 -1.85
C LYS A 101 -7.94 -18.07 -1.89
N ILE A 102 -8.42 -17.08 -2.64
CA ILE A 102 -9.86 -16.79 -2.75
C ILE A 102 -10.62 -18.01 -3.26
N SER A 103 -11.58 -18.48 -2.46
CA SER A 103 -12.40 -19.67 -2.73
C SER A 103 -13.88 -19.45 -2.49
N SER A 104 -14.29 -18.31 -1.91
CA SER A 104 -15.68 -17.98 -1.64
C SER A 104 -15.89 -16.47 -1.62
N ILE A 105 -17.15 -16.05 -1.70
CA ILE A 105 -17.54 -14.61 -1.64
C ILE A 105 -17.12 -13.97 -0.32
N VAL A 106 -17.29 -14.68 0.81
CA VAL A 106 -16.87 -14.18 2.13
C VAL A 106 -15.38 -14.01 2.19
N PHE A 107 -14.65 -14.97 1.65
CA PHE A 107 -13.18 -14.92 1.63
C PHE A 107 -12.69 -13.80 0.70
N LEU A 108 -13.34 -13.58 -0.43
CA LEU A 108 -13.09 -12.45 -1.33
C LEU A 108 -13.25 -11.11 -0.62
N PHE A 109 -14.38 -10.94 0.13
CA PHE A 109 -14.62 -9.71 0.89
C PHE A 109 -13.52 -9.44 1.90
N ILE A 110 -13.13 -10.46 2.70
CA ILE A 110 -12.07 -10.35 3.71
C ILE A 110 -10.73 -10.02 3.04
N ALA A 111 -10.40 -10.70 1.95
CA ALA A 111 -9.15 -10.49 1.24
C ALA A 111 -9.04 -9.06 0.66
N ILE A 112 -10.10 -8.57 -0.01
CA ILE A 112 -10.14 -7.20 -0.53
C ILE A 112 -10.07 -6.19 0.62
N PHE A 113 -10.84 -6.39 1.68
CA PHE A 113 -10.82 -5.53 2.86
C PHE A 113 -9.41 -5.40 3.44
N LEU A 114 -8.70 -6.51 3.66
CA LEU A 114 -7.36 -6.49 4.21
C LEU A 114 -6.33 -5.89 3.24
N MET A 115 -6.43 -6.17 1.95
CA MET A 115 -5.56 -5.57 0.92
C MET A 115 -5.74 -4.04 0.85
N ARG A 116 -7.00 -3.57 0.88
CA ARG A 116 -7.33 -2.14 0.88
C ARG A 116 -6.83 -1.46 2.15
N LEU A 117 -7.03 -2.08 3.30
CA LEU A 117 -6.59 -1.55 4.59
C LEU A 117 -5.07 -1.48 4.68
N SER A 118 -4.37 -2.58 4.39
CA SER A 118 -2.91 -2.65 4.54
C SER A 118 -2.17 -1.90 3.44
N GLY A 119 -2.51 -2.14 2.17
CA GLY A 119 -1.82 -1.56 1.02
C GLY A 119 -2.20 -0.09 0.81
N GLN A 120 -3.39 0.17 0.31
CA GLN A 120 -3.81 1.54 0.02
C GLN A 120 -3.89 2.41 1.27
N GLY A 121 -4.40 1.89 2.39
CA GLY A 121 -4.58 2.64 3.62
C GLY A 121 -3.27 2.82 4.38
N LEU A 122 -2.84 1.80 5.09
CA LEU A 122 -1.77 1.90 6.09
C LEU A 122 -0.39 2.14 5.49
N MET A 123 -0.03 1.52 4.35
CA MET A 123 1.26 1.77 3.69
C MET A 123 1.37 3.23 3.24
N SER A 124 0.36 3.75 2.54
CA SER A 124 0.33 5.14 2.08
C SER A 124 0.29 6.12 3.25
N HIS A 125 -0.45 5.79 4.33
CA HIS A 125 -0.50 6.60 5.54
C HIS A 125 0.85 6.66 6.25
N ALA A 126 1.53 5.53 6.41
CA ALA A 126 2.86 5.46 7.01
C ALA A 126 3.88 6.28 6.22
N ALA A 127 3.88 6.16 4.89
CA ALA A 127 4.75 6.96 4.02
C ALA A 127 4.49 8.46 4.18
N SER A 128 3.25 8.89 3.99
CA SER A 128 2.88 10.30 4.00
C SER A 128 3.10 10.96 5.35
N THR A 129 2.76 10.26 6.44
CA THR A 129 2.94 10.79 7.81
C THR A 129 4.42 10.92 8.15
N THR A 130 5.24 9.91 7.84
CA THR A 130 6.67 9.95 8.11
C THR A 130 7.36 11.07 7.34
N ILE A 131 7.08 11.19 6.04
CA ILE A 131 7.62 12.25 5.18
C ILE A 131 7.19 13.62 5.68
N SER A 132 5.91 13.79 6.01
CA SER A 132 5.36 15.07 6.46
C SER A 132 5.95 15.54 7.80
N ARG A 133 6.26 14.61 8.70
CA ARG A 133 6.89 14.91 9.99
C ARG A 133 8.37 15.28 9.84
N TYR A 134 9.06 14.59 8.94
CA TYR A 134 10.49 14.81 8.75
C TYR A 134 10.80 16.08 7.94
N PHE A 135 9.99 16.39 6.91
CA PHE A 135 10.22 17.50 5.97
C PHE A 135 9.24 18.65 6.17
N GLU A 136 9.26 19.32 7.32
CA GLU A 136 8.32 20.41 7.60
C GLU A 136 8.39 21.56 6.59
N LYS A 137 9.61 22.02 6.25
CA LYS A 137 9.84 23.16 5.32
C LYS A 137 9.72 22.77 3.84
N SER A 138 9.94 21.52 3.47
CA SER A 138 9.93 21.05 2.08
C SER A 138 8.95 19.90 1.85
N ARG A 139 7.91 19.82 2.67
CA ARG A 139 6.92 18.74 2.70
C ARG A 139 6.37 18.38 1.32
N GLY A 140 5.94 19.37 0.53
CA GLY A 140 5.36 19.14 -0.78
C GLY A 140 6.33 18.44 -1.75
N LYS A 141 7.58 18.90 -1.80
CA LYS A 141 8.63 18.28 -2.65
C LYS A 141 8.95 16.86 -2.19
N ALA A 142 9.08 16.63 -0.90
CA ALA A 142 9.39 15.33 -0.35
C ALA A 142 8.25 14.33 -0.56
N LEU A 143 7.00 14.76 -0.36
CA LEU A 143 5.81 13.95 -0.64
C LEU A 143 5.72 13.59 -2.13
N SER A 144 5.81 14.55 -3.04
CA SER A 144 5.73 14.24 -4.48
C SER A 144 6.83 13.29 -4.94
N THR A 145 8.06 13.44 -4.43
CA THR A 145 9.15 12.50 -4.72
C THR A 145 8.86 11.09 -4.19
N SER A 146 8.31 10.98 -2.99
CA SER A 146 7.94 9.67 -2.41
C SER A 146 6.78 9.02 -3.17
N TRP A 147 5.78 9.80 -3.61
CA TRP A 147 4.64 9.28 -4.37
C TRP A 147 4.98 8.83 -5.79
N LEU A 148 6.16 9.16 -6.32
CA LEU A 148 6.68 8.54 -7.54
C LEU A 148 6.81 7.02 -7.40
N GLY A 149 6.90 6.49 -6.17
CA GLY A 149 6.85 5.05 -5.92
C GLY A 149 5.55 4.44 -6.42
N LEU A 150 4.40 5.03 -6.09
CA LEU A 150 3.10 4.55 -6.58
C LEU A 150 2.99 4.65 -8.11
N SER A 151 3.35 5.80 -8.69
CA SER A 151 3.33 5.98 -10.15
C SER A 151 4.24 4.97 -10.87
N SER A 152 5.40 4.67 -10.29
CA SER A 152 6.29 3.62 -10.81
C SER A 152 5.63 2.23 -10.74
N ALA A 153 4.93 1.94 -9.65
CA ALA A 153 4.20 0.68 -9.49
C ALA A 153 3.02 0.57 -10.47
N GLU A 154 2.28 1.66 -10.71
CA GLU A 154 1.20 1.70 -11.70
C GLU A 154 1.69 1.36 -13.11
N PHE A 155 2.91 1.73 -13.44
CA PHE A 155 3.53 1.39 -14.71
C PHE A 155 4.09 -0.05 -14.72
N VAL A 156 4.85 -0.44 -13.72
CA VAL A 156 5.61 -1.70 -13.69
C VAL A 156 4.72 -2.91 -13.37
N MET A 157 3.81 -2.79 -12.38
CA MET A 157 3.04 -3.93 -11.88
C MET A 157 2.12 -4.57 -12.91
N PRO A 158 1.30 -3.83 -13.68
CA PRO A 158 0.45 -4.45 -14.69
C PRO A 158 1.27 -5.20 -15.75
N LEU A 159 2.37 -4.61 -16.23
CA LEU A 159 3.26 -5.25 -17.19
C LEU A 159 3.86 -6.54 -16.65
N THR A 160 4.36 -6.51 -15.42
CA THR A 160 4.96 -7.67 -14.76
C THR A 160 3.93 -8.78 -14.55
N ILE A 161 2.71 -8.45 -14.11
CA ILE A 161 1.68 -9.44 -13.84
C ILE A 161 1.16 -10.06 -15.13
N VAL A 162 0.88 -9.25 -16.15
CA VAL A 162 0.46 -9.78 -17.46
C VAL A 162 1.54 -10.69 -18.03
N PHE A 163 2.81 -10.28 -17.95
CA PHE A 163 3.93 -11.11 -18.39
C PHE A 163 3.97 -12.44 -17.62
N LEU A 164 3.86 -12.43 -16.29
CA LEU A 164 3.85 -13.66 -15.49
C LEU A 164 2.67 -14.58 -15.81
N LEU A 165 1.48 -14.02 -16.05
CA LEU A 165 0.28 -14.79 -16.40
C LEU A 165 0.38 -15.46 -17.78
N THR A 166 1.30 -15.04 -18.67
CA THR A 166 1.53 -15.72 -19.94
C THR A 166 2.32 -17.02 -19.81
N PHE A 167 2.92 -17.28 -18.64
CA PHE A 167 3.72 -18.49 -18.37
C PHE A 167 3.04 -19.49 -17.43
N ILE A 168 1.83 -19.17 -16.96
CA ILE A 168 1.02 -20.03 -16.09
C ILE A 168 -0.19 -20.57 -16.85
#